data_32e48d503704483fd4fa0d177fba4121
#
_entry.id   32e48d503704483fd4fa0d177fba4121
#
_cell.length_a   1.000
_cell.length_b   1.000
_cell.length_c   1.000
_cell.angle_alpha   90.00
_cell.angle_beta   90.00
_cell.angle_gamma   90.00
#
_symmetry.space_group_name_H-M   'P 1'
#
loop_
_entity.id
_entity.type
_entity.pdbx_description
1 polymer ?
#
loop_
_entity_poly.entity_id
_entity_poly.type
_entity_poly.pdbx_seq_one_letter_code
_entity_poly.pdbx_strand_id
1 'polypeptide(L)' 'MDTHIETIDVGARVMANQALPEGVAQGSRGLVVGQAGWIQRRWRVRFDDGPTVNAPEYALELCVDRGRFKRG' A
#
# COMPACT_ATOMS: atom_id res chain seq x y z
N MET A 1 25.37 0.43 3.37
CA MET A 1 25.04 0.34 3.27
C MET A 1 23.95 0.54 2.79
N ASP A 2 23.41 0.38 2.67
CA ASP A 2 22.47 0.52 2.17
C ASP A 2 21.41 0.74 2.83
N THR A 3 21.22 1.55 3.18
CA THR A 3 20.31 1.88 3.84
C THR A 3 19.19 1.98 3.03
N HIS A 4 18.51 1.13 2.66
CA HIS A 4 17.50 1.21 1.87
C HIS A 4 16.29 1.40 2.65
N ILE A 5 15.67 2.42 2.67
CA ILE A 5 14.46 2.68 3.33
C ILE A 5 13.33 2.49 2.43
N GLU A 6 12.43 1.59 2.73
CA GLU A 6 11.31 1.36 1.88
C GLU A 6 10.12 2.06 2.43
N THR A 7 9.62 3.02 1.75
CA THR A 7 8.47 3.76 2.20
C THR A 7 7.38 3.68 1.16
N ILE A 8 6.15 3.92 1.59
CA ILE A 8 5.03 3.93 0.67
C ILE A 8 5.05 5.24 -0.09
N ASP A 9 4.79 5.16 -1.37
CA ASP A 9 4.72 6.33 -2.22
C ASP A 9 3.85 5.98 -3.41
N VAL A 10 3.53 6.94 -4.23
CA VAL A 10 2.73 6.71 -5.43
C VAL A 10 3.45 5.70 -6.31
N GLY A 11 2.72 4.72 -6.76
CA GLY A 11 3.28 3.65 -7.58
C GLY A 11 3.66 2.42 -6.78
N ALA A 12 3.58 2.50 -5.46
CA ALA A 12 3.95 1.36 -4.64
C ALA A 12 2.82 0.35 -4.59
N ARG A 13 3.19 -0.91 -4.44
CA ARG A 13 2.21 -1.96 -4.21
C ARG A 13 2.07 -2.12 -2.71
N VAL A 14 0.85 -2.18 -2.23
CA VAL A 14 0.59 -2.25 -0.81
C VAL A 14 -0.46 -3.29 -0.49
N MET A 15 -0.55 -3.64 0.76
CA MET A 15 -1.56 -4.58 1.24
C MET A 15 -2.19 -3.95 2.47
N ALA A 16 -3.51 -4.10 2.60
CA ALA A 16 -4.22 -3.60 3.76
C ALA A 16 -3.94 -4.53 4.92
N ASN A 17 -3.51 -3.97 6.04
CA ASN A 17 -3.23 -4.80 7.21
C ASN A 17 -4.41 -4.83 8.16
N GLN A 18 -5.51 -4.23 7.78
CA GLN A 18 -6.75 -4.24 8.55
C GLN A 18 -7.88 -3.92 7.60
N ALA A 19 -9.09 -4.14 8.04
CA ALA A 19 -10.24 -3.84 7.20
C ALA A 19 -10.34 -2.33 6.99
N LEU A 20 -10.70 -1.93 5.81
CA LEU A 20 -10.83 -0.53 5.46
C LEU A 20 -12.25 -0.25 5.03
N PRO A 21 -12.63 1.02 4.92
CA PRO A 21 -13.97 1.37 4.47
C PRO A 21 -14.22 0.83 3.08
N GLU A 22 -15.47 0.83 2.70
CA GLU A 22 -15.89 0.45 1.36
C GLU A 22 -15.71 -1.04 1.07
N GLY A 23 -15.64 -1.84 2.10
CA GLY A 23 -15.60 -3.27 1.90
C GLY A 23 -14.23 -3.86 1.64
N VAL A 24 -13.17 -3.10 1.84
CA VAL A 24 -11.83 -3.62 1.61
C VAL A 24 -11.41 -4.45 2.82
N ALA A 25 -11.16 -5.72 2.59
CA ALA A 25 -10.82 -6.63 3.67
C ALA A 25 -9.33 -6.61 3.97
N GLN A 26 -8.98 -7.00 5.18
CA GLN A 26 -7.59 -7.18 5.52
C GLN A 26 -6.96 -8.15 4.53
N GLY A 27 -5.78 -7.86 4.08
CA GLY A 27 -5.09 -8.71 3.11
C GLY A 27 -5.28 -8.28 1.68
N SER A 28 -6.19 -7.34 1.42
CA SER A 28 -6.40 -6.88 0.06
C SER A 28 -5.19 -6.13 -0.44
N ARG A 29 -4.83 -6.32 -1.68
CA ARG A 29 -3.68 -5.69 -2.27
C ARG A 29 -4.10 -4.64 -3.26
N GLY A 30 -3.31 -3.62 -3.40
CA GLY A 30 -3.62 -2.55 -4.32
C GLY A 30 -2.41 -1.75 -4.71
N LEU A 31 -2.66 -0.71 -5.48
CA LEU A 31 -1.62 0.15 -5.99
C LEU A 31 -1.88 1.56 -5.50
N VAL A 32 -0.87 2.21 -4.98
CA VAL A 32 -0.99 3.58 -4.54
C VAL A 32 -1.01 4.47 -5.78
N VAL A 33 -2.11 5.17 -5.99
CA VAL A 33 -2.29 5.99 -7.17
C VAL A 33 -2.24 7.48 -6.86
N GLY A 34 -2.21 7.86 -5.60
CA GLY A 34 -2.12 9.26 -5.25
C GLY A 34 -1.96 9.48 -3.77
N GLN A 35 -1.67 10.69 -3.39
CA GLN A 35 -1.57 11.06 -2.02
C GLN A 35 -2.87 11.72 -1.63
N ALA A 36 -3.41 11.37 -0.47
CA ALA A 36 -4.72 11.82 -0.11
C ALA A 36 -4.76 12.80 1.06
N GLY A 37 -3.68 13.06 1.73
CA GLY A 37 -3.72 13.96 2.86
C GLY A 37 -2.39 14.62 3.09
N TRP A 38 -2.42 15.85 3.67
CA TRP A 38 -1.22 16.56 3.94
C TRP A 38 -0.80 16.40 5.36
N ILE A 39 -1.67 16.54 6.30
CA ILE A 39 -1.32 16.49 7.68
C ILE A 39 -1.12 15.09 8.14
N GLN A 40 -2.02 14.20 7.74
CA GLN A 40 -1.88 12.83 8.08
C GLN A 40 -1.52 12.11 6.84
N ARG A 41 -0.62 11.17 6.91
CA ARG A 41 -0.21 10.46 5.72
C ARG A 41 -1.28 9.51 5.31
N ARG A 42 -1.97 9.83 4.25
CA ARG A 42 -2.99 9.02 3.68
C ARG A 42 -2.71 8.85 2.23
N TRP A 43 -3.03 7.68 1.73
CA TRP A 43 -2.75 7.36 0.34
C TRP A 43 -4.02 6.92 -0.33
N ARG A 44 -4.17 7.31 -1.59
CA ARG A 44 -5.28 6.84 -2.39
C ARG A 44 -4.83 5.54 -3.00
N VAL A 45 -5.52 4.46 -2.72
CA VAL A 45 -5.12 3.13 -3.15
C VAL A 45 -6.22 2.52 -3.97
N ARG A 46 -5.86 2.04 -5.16
CA ARG A 46 -6.80 1.34 -5.98
C ARG A 46 -6.58 -0.13 -5.72
N PHE A 47 -7.53 -0.77 -5.09
CA PHE A 47 -7.40 -2.18 -4.73
C PHE A 47 -7.71 -3.06 -5.93
N ASP A 48 -6.99 -4.15 -6.05
CA ASP A 48 -7.08 -4.99 -7.24
C ASP A 48 -8.49 -5.53 -7.48
N ASP A 49 -9.14 -5.94 -6.42
CA ASP A 49 -10.46 -6.48 -6.58
C ASP A 49 -11.53 -5.61 -5.98
N GLY A 50 -11.31 -4.36 -5.86
CA GLY A 50 -12.25 -3.51 -5.16
C GLY A 50 -12.13 -2.08 -5.53
N PRO A 51 -12.64 -1.21 -4.67
CA PRO A 51 -12.72 0.21 -4.98
C PRO A 51 -11.40 0.92 -4.75
N THR A 52 -11.36 2.18 -5.11
CA THR A 52 -10.27 3.05 -4.79
C THR A 52 -10.66 3.79 -3.53
N VAL A 53 -9.85 3.68 -2.48
CA VAL A 53 -10.17 4.33 -1.22
C VAL A 53 -8.97 5.07 -0.69
N ASN A 54 -9.21 6.02 0.20
CA ASN A 54 -8.15 6.73 0.86
C ASN A 54 -7.86 5.97 2.14
N ALA A 55 -6.65 5.56 2.33
CA ALA A 55 -6.27 4.76 3.49
C ALA A 55 -5.13 5.42 4.22
N PRO A 56 -5.15 5.41 5.55
CA PRO A 56 -4.04 5.94 6.30
C PRO A 56 -2.83 5.04 6.14
N GLU A 57 -1.67 5.62 6.20
CA GLU A 57 -0.46 4.85 5.93
C GLU A 57 -0.31 3.70 6.92
N TYR A 58 -0.72 3.90 8.16
CA TYR A 58 -0.55 2.83 9.16
C TYR A 58 -1.40 1.61 8.85
N ALA A 59 -2.39 1.74 7.98
CA ALA A 59 -3.24 0.61 7.64
C ALA A 59 -2.71 -0.15 6.42
N LEU A 60 -1.59 0.27 5.89
CA LEU A 60 -1.03 -0.32 4.68
C LEU A 60 0.36 -0.87 4.95
N GLU A 61 0.69 -1.93 4.26
CA GLU A 61 2.04 -2.47 4.33
C GLU A 61 2.58 -2.52 2.93
N LEU A 62 3.84 -2.19 2.79
CA LEU A 62 4.48 -2.19 1.50
C LEU A 62 4.72 -3.61 1.05
N CYS A 63 4.32 -3.93 -0.17
CA CYS A 63 4.56 -5.24 -0.73
C CYS A 63 5.87 -5.19 -1.47
N VAL A 64 6.81 -5.98 -1.02
CA VAL A 64 8.10 -6.00 -1.62
C VAL A 64 8.33 -7.34 -2.22
N ASP A 65 8.67 -7.35 -3.50
CA ASP A 65 8.86 -8.56 -4.17
C ASP A 65 10.24 -9.05 -4.10
N ARG A 66 10.92 -9.04 -3.00
CA ARG A 66 12.21 -9.39 -2.97
C ARG A 66 12.42 -10.78 -3.15
N GLY A 67 11.55 -11.59 -2.83
CA GLY A 67 11.80 -12.96 -2.97
C GLY A 67 11.95 -13.44 -4.31
N ARG A 68 11.50 -12.76 -5.27
CA ARG A 68 11.59 -13.17 -6.50
C ARG A 68 12.86 -13.15 -7.02
N PHE A 69 13.68 -12.39 -6.56
CA PHE A 69 14.90 -12.29 -7.11
C PHE A 69 15.70 -13.36 -6.73
N LYS A 70 15.48 -13.95 -5.78
CA LYS A 70 16.31 -14.82 -5.31
C LYS A 70 16.33 -15.91 -6.02
N ARG A 71 15.77 -16.31 -6.57
CA ARG A 71 15.80 -17.28 -7.14
C ARG A 71 16.36 -17.29 -8.05
N GLY A 72 16.59 -16.76 -8.25
CA GLY A 72 17.26 -16.56 -9.27
C GLY A 72 17.57 -17.33 -9.93
#